data_7c11a26715787bff6ab8de5891c7df68
#
_entry.id   7c11a26715787bff6ab8de5891c7df68
#
_cell.length_a   1.000
_cell.length_b   1.000
_cell.length_c   1.000
_cell.angle_alpha   90.00
_cell.angle_beta   90.00
_cell.angle_gamma   90.00
#
_symmetry.space_group_name_H-M   'P 1'
#
loop_
_entity.id
_entity.type
_entity.pdbx_description
1 polymer ?
#
loop_
_entity_poly.entity_id
_entity_poly.type
_entity_poly.pdbx_seq_one_letter_code
_entity_poly.pdbx_strand_id
1 'polypeptide(L)'
;MKTMSYSESRAHYAEVLSAVVDNQEEIVITRAGHESVVIVSLDEYESLKETAYLLRSPANARRILQAIERLDAGQGTAHELVQ
;
A
#
# COMPACT_ATOMS: atom_id res chain seq x y z
N MET A 1 -7.50 0.87 1.01
CA MET A 1 -7.30 1.08 -0.44
C MET A 1 -8.61 1.53 -1.06
N LYS A 2 -8.53 2.52 -1.92
CA LYS A 2 -9.69 3.10 -2.56
C LYS A 2 -9.62 2.86 -4.06
N THR A 3 -10.76 2.68 -4.71
CA THR A 3 -10.80 2.43 -6.15
C THR A 3 -11.70 3.47 -6.81
N MET A 4 -11.25 4.02 -7.92
CA MET A 4 -12.06 4.98 -8.68
C MET A 4 -11.73 4.86 -10.16
N SER A 5 -12.62 5.38 -10.98
CA SER A 5 -12.42 5.36 -12.43
C SER A 5 -11.45 6.45 -12.84
N TYR A 6 -10.87 6.29 -14.03
CA TYR A 6 -10.00 7.31 -14.59
C TYR A 6 -10.72 8.66 -14.72
N SER A 7 -11.96 8.63 -15.21
CA SER A 7 -12.72 9.87 -15.37
C SER A 7 -12.94 10.59 -14.07
N GLU A 8 -13.26 9.84 -13.01
CA GLU A 8 -13.48 10.39 -11.69
C GLU A 8 -12.19 10.99 -11.13
N SER A 9 -11.08 10.26 -11.27
CA SER A 9 -9.81 10.75 -10.75
C SER A 9 -9.36 12.01 -11.49
N ARG A 10 -9.59 12.06 -12.81
CA ARG A 10 -9.21 13.22 -13.59
C ARG A 10 -10.01 14.45 -13.21
N ALA A 11 -11.29 14.27 -12.90
CA ALA A 11 -12.15 15.38 -12.49
C ALA A 11 -11.71 15.97 -11.14
N HIS A 12 -11.11 15.16 -10.28
CA HIS A 12 -10.71 15.58 -8.93
C HIS A 12 -9.26 15.28 -8.64
N TYR A 13 -8.41 15.47 -9.63
CA TYR A 13 -7.02 15.02 -9.55
C TYR A 13 -6.24 15.62 -8.37
N ALA A 14 -6.40 16.92 -8.15
CA ALA A 14 -5.69 17.57 -7.04
C ALA A 14 -6.13 16.97 -5.70
N GLU A 15 -7.42 16.70 -5.55
CA GLU A 15 -7.94 16.09 -4.33
C GLU A 15 -7.45 14.65 -4.17
N VAL A 16 -7.34 13.92 -5.27
CA VAL A 16 -6.82 12.56 -5.26
C VAL A 16 -5.37 12.55 -4.76
N LEU A 17 -4.55 13.45 -5.31
CA LEU A 17 -3.15 13.53 -4.89
C LEU A 17 -3.02 13.93 -3.44
N SER A 18 -3.84 14.87 -2.98
CA SER A 18 -3.82 15.29 -1.57
C SER A 18 -4.20 14.14 -0.64
N ALA A 19 -5.22 13.38 -1.02
CA ALA A 19 -5.65 12.24 -0.20
C ALA A 19 -4.54 11.19 -0.09
N VAL A 20 -3.85 10.94 -1.19
CA VAL A 20 -2.75 9.98 -1.21
C VAL A 20 -1.64 10.40 -0.26
N VAL A 21 -1.27 11.66 -0.27
CA VAL A 21 -0.16 12.17 0.55
C VAL A 21 -0.59 12.37 2.00
N ASP A 22 -1.70 13.05 2.22
CA ASP A 22 -2.14 13.43 3.56
C ASP A 22 -2.63 12.25 4.38
N ASN A 23 -3.31 11.33 3.74
CA ASN A 23 -3.89 10.17 4.43
C ASN A 23 -3.08 8.89 4.25
N GLN A 24 -1.98 8.96 3.52
CA GLN A 24 -1.18 7.77 3.17
C GLN A 24 -2.08 6.70 2.57
N GLU A 25 -2.94 7.12 1.68
CA GLU A 25 -3.95 6.25 1.08
C GLU A 25 -3.50 5.77 -0.30
N GLU A 26 -3.76 4.51 -0.60
CA GLU A 26 -3.50 3.97 -1.93
C GLU A 26 -4.78 4.05 -2.73
N ILE A 27 -4.69 4.58 -3.93
CA ILE A 27 -5.87 4.73 -4.78
C ILE A 27 -5.64 3.98 -6.09
N VAL A 28 -6.53 3.03 -6.36
CA VAL A 28 -6.50 2.25 -7.60
C VAL A 28 -7.33 2.98 -8.65
N ILE A 29 -6.72 3.22 -9.80
CA ILE A 29 -7.39 3.87 -10.91
C ILE A 29 -7.69 2.81 -11.97
N THR A 30 -8.96 2.69 -12.31
CA THR A 30 -9.40 1.74 -13.32
C THR A 30 -9.75 2.47 -14.61
N ARG A 31 -9.53 1.80 -15.73
CA ARG A 31 -9.80 2.38 -17.04
C ARG A 31 -10.25 1.26 -17.96
N ALA A 32 -11.40 1.42 -18.60
CA ALA A 32 -11.94 0.40 -19.47
C ALA A 32 -10.97 0.06 -20.60
N GLY A 33 -10.72 -1.22 -20.79
CA GLY A 33 -9.83 -1.69 -21.83
C GLY A 33 -8.35 -1.51 -21.54
N HIS A 34 -8.00 -1.06 -20.33
CA HIS A 34 -6.62 -0.85 -19.94
C HIS A 34 -6.34 -1.47 -18.58
N GLU A 35 -5.08 -1.73 -18.33
CA GLU A 35 -4.65 -2.26 -17.04
C GLU A 35 -4.81 -1.20 -15.96
N SER A 36 -5.27 -1.63 -14.78
CA SER A 36 -5.41 -0.71 -13.64
C SER A 36 -4.05 -0.30 -13.11
N VAL A 37 -4.01 0.90 -12.53
CA VAL A 37 -2.78 1.42 -11.92
C VAL A 37 -3.09 1.82 -10.49
N VAL A 38 -2.07 2.03 -9.69
CA VAL A 38 -2.24 2.49 -8.32
C VAL A 38 -1.43 3.76 -8.11
N ILE A 39 -2.01 4.71 -7.37
CA ILE A 39 -1.32 5.94 -6.98
C ILE A 39 -0.97 5.82 -5.51
N VAL A 40 0.31 6.00 -5.20
CA VAL A 40 0.81 6.00 -3.83
C VAL A 40 1.78 7.15 -3.67
N SER A 41 2.03 7.57 -2.44
CA SER A 41 3.02 8.61 -2.19
C SER A 41 4.41 8.05 -2.48
N LEU A 42 5.35 8.95 -2.77
CA LEU A 42 6.73 8.53 -3.02
C LEU A 42 7.31 7.82 -1.80
N ASP A 43 7.02 8.34 -0.61
CA ASP A 43 7.49 7.72 0.62
C ASP A 43 7.00 6.27 0.74
N GLU A 44 5.72 6.07 0.46
CA GLU A 44 5.13 4.74 0.53
C GLU A 44 5.74 3.81 -0.50
N TYR A 45 5.93 4.31 -1.71
CA TYR A 45 6.54 3.53 -2.77
C TYR A 45 7.96 3.10 -2.41
N GLU A 46 8.75 4.01 -1.87
CA GLU A 46 10.12 3.70 -1.49
C GLU A 46 10.16 2.72 -0.32
N SER A 47 9.22 2.84 0.60
CA SER A 47 9.10 1.90 1.71
C SER A 47 8.78 0.49 1.20
N LEU A 48 7.88 0.39 0.24
CA LEU A 48 7.54 -0.90 -0.36
C LEU A 48 8.71 -1.51 -1.11
N LYS A 49 9.45 -0.68 -1.83
CA LYS A 49 10.66 -1.14 -2.53
C LYS A 49 11.71 -1.64 -1.57
N GLU A 50 11.91 -0.95 -0.48
CA GLU A 50 12.88 -1.34 0.54
C GLU A 50 12.49 -2.67 1.16
N THR A 51 11.21 -2.84 1.48
CA THR A 51 10.72 -4.11 2.01
C THR A 51 10.93 -5.24 1.02
N ALA A 52 10.65 -5.01 -0.25
CA ALA A 52 10.86 -6.01 -1.28
C ALA A 52 12.33 -6.38 -1.39
N TYR A 53 13.21 -5.41 -1.29
CA TYR A 53 14.65 -5.65 -1.31
C TYR A 53 15.09 -6.51 -0.14
N LEU A 54 14.61 -6.20 1.04
CA LEU A 54 14.96 -6.96 2.25
C LEU A 54 14.47 -8.40 2.15
N LEU A 55 13.35 -8.63 1.49
CA LEU A 55 12.79 -9.97 1.34
C LEU A 55 13.54 -10.84 0.32
N ARG A 56 14.48 -10.27 -0.42
CA ARG A 56 15.29 -11.05 -1.35
C ARG A 56 16.21 -12.02 -0.63
N SER A 57 16.68 -11.66 0.56
CA SER A 57 17.54 -12.51 1.36
C SER A 57 16.66 -13.47 2.15
N PRO A 58 16.88 -14.79 2.07
CA PRO A 58 16.09 -15.75 2.84
C PRO A 58 16.14 -15.47 4.34
N ALA A 59 17.30 -15.05 4.86
CA ALA A 59 17.44 -14.75 6.27
C ALA A 59 16.62 -13.53 6.65
N ASN A 60 16.67 -12.47 5.84
CA ASN A 60 15.90 -11.27 6.09
C ASN A 60 14.41 -11.53 5.96
N ALA A 61 14.01 -12.31 4.96
CA ALA A 61 12.61 -12.65 4.78
C ALA A 61 12.08 -13.37 6.01
N ARG A 62 12.85 -14.31 6.54
CA ARG A 62 12.46 -15.06 7.72
C ARG A 62 12.31 -14.15 8.93
N ARG A 63 13.26 -13.23 9.11
CA ARG A 63 13.22 -12.28 10.23
C ARG A 63 11.99 -11.39 10.16
N ILE A 64 11.68 -10.89 8.98
CA ILE A 64 10.53 -10.02 8.78
C ILE A 64 9.23 -10.76 9.06
N LEU A 65 9.12 -11.97 8.55
CA LEU A 65 7.93 -12.78 8.75
C LEU A 65 7.76 -13.16 10.21
N GLN A 66 8.85 -13.46 10.91
CA GLN A 66 8.80 -13.76 12.32
C GLN A 66 8.37 -12.55 13.14
N ALA A 67 8.83 -11.36 12.76
CA ALA A 67 8.42 -10.14 13.43
C ALA A 67 6.93 -9.88 13.26
N ILE A 68 6.42 -10.11 12.06
CA ILE A 68 4.99 -9.95 11.78
C ILE A 68 4.17 -10.94 12.59
N GLU A 69 4.60 -12.20 12.63
CA GLU A 69 3.92 -13.22 13.42
C GLU A 69 3.90 -12.86 14.90
N ARG A 70 5.01 -12.33 15.40
CA ARG A 70 5.12 -11.94 16.80
C ARG A 70 4.13 -10.82 17.14
N LEU A 71 4.00 -9.86 16.23
CA LEU A 71 3.04 -8.78 16.41
C LEU A 71 1.62 -9.31 16.46
N ASP A 72 1.28 -10.18 15.55
CA ASP A 72 -0.05 -10.76 15.50
C ASP A 72 -0.35 -11.57 16.74
N ALA A 73 0.61 -12.39 17.17
CA ALA A 73 0.42 -13.25 18.32
C ALA A 73 0.38 -12.47 19.63
N GLY A 74 1.24 -11.45 19.73
CA GLY A 74 1.35 -10.65 20.94
C GLY A 74 0.34 -9.53 21.06
N GLN A 75 -0.27 -9.15 19.95
CA GLN A 75 -1.22 -8.04 19.89
C GLN A 75 -2.39 -8.44 19.02
N GLY A 76 -3.29 -9.19 19.57
CA GLY A 76 -4.45 -9.66 18.84
C GLY A 76 -5.21 -8.55 18.15
N THR A 77 -5.20 -7.35 18.74
CA THR A 77 -5.86 -6.20 18.13
C THR A 77 -5.21 -5.79 16.82
N ALA A 78 -3.89 -5.91 16.74
CA ALA A 78 -3.20 -5.59 15.50
C ALA A 78 -3.65 -6.51 14.39
N HIS A 79 -3.85 -7.75 14.72
CA HIS A 79 -4.33 -8.73 13.77
C HIS A 79 -5.70 -8.35 13.23
N GLU A 80 -6.58 -7.86 14.07
CA GLU A 80 -7.91 -7.44 13.65
C GLU A 80 -7.86 -6.23 12.73
N LEU A 81 -6.90 -5.37 12.93
CA LEU A 81 -6.79 -4.16 12.14
C LEU A 81 -6.33 -4.42 10.71
N VAL A 82 -5.68 -5.52 10.47
CA VAL A 82 -5.18 -5.82 9.13
C VAL A 82 -6.17 -6.51 8.25
N GLN A 83 -7.29 -6.86 8.77
CA GLN A 83 -8.29 -7.59 7.99
C GLN A 83 -9.09 -6.75 7.07
#